data_4cc9079615179f358224c5adae0eef2b
#
_entry.id   4cc9079615179f358224c5adae0eef2b
#
_cell.length_a   1.000
_cell.length_b   1.000
_cell.length_c   1.000
_cell.angle_alpha   90.00
_cell.angle_beta   90.00
_cell.angle_gamma   90.00
#
_symmetry.space_group_name_H-M   'P 1'
#
loop_
_entity.id
_entity.type
_entity.pdbx_description
1 polymer ?
#
loop_
_entity_poly.entity_id
_entity_poly.type
_entity_poly.pdbx_seq_one_letter_code
_entity_poly.pdbx_strand_id
1 'polypeptide(L)'
;MPHGFYREDPLSPEEREAYERDLISFCDRELELLGNIEDLAILYAGGSSPLWLEGLSQRIGRTGTLVALEADTELVGEGRELLLDADLVAPVRIVAGDVFRPPFERNTFDLAYSAGLFHELDVRERSAEVALAALASVIRTGGRIATSDFVDSVPAVQLEDEELQRELARELSGAELYGIGPPERLVALHEALLEYVRWRLSPPHPVRSLDKVVLAEEEPEELQRLPVGARRRLLERHRALRERIQHEGYTRPATLYVEGRVSR
;
A
#
# COMPACT_ATOMS: atom_id res chain seq x y z
N MET A 1 6.73 10.07 0.02
CA MET A 1 7.36 9.92 1.35
C MET A 1 6.55 10.69 2.35
N PRO A 2 6.17 10.14 3.47
CA PRO A 2 5.49 10.90 4.50
C PRO A 2 6.52 11.78 5.21
N HIS A 3 6.85 12.93 4.64
CA HIS A 3 7.69 13.93 5.30
C HIS A 3 6.97 14.67 6.42
N GLY A 4 5.71 14.32 6.73
CA GLY A 4 4.89 14.99 7.73
C GLY A 4 4.63 14.21 9.01
N PHE A 5 5.00 12.93 9.09
CA PHE A 5 4.66 12.10 10.24
C PHE A 5 5.62 12.19 11.43
N TYR A 6 6.80 12.78 11.24
CA TYR A 6 7.78 12.87 12.32
C TYR A 6 8.00 14.33 12.71
N ARG A 7 7.79 14.66 13.98
CA ARG A 7 8.11 15.98 14.53
C ARG A 7 9.61 16.28 14.48
N GLU A 8 10.43 15.23 14.51
CA GLU A 8 11.87 15.30 14.33
C GLU A 8 12.29 14.21 13.35
N ASP A 9 13.17 14.56 12.42
CA ASP A 9 13.73 13.60 11.51
C ASP A 9 14.80 12.74 12.24
N PRO A 10 14.56 11.42 12.38
CA PRO A 10 15.45 10.55 13.12
C PRO A 10 16.75 10.23 12.38
N LEU A 11 16.84 10.63 11.10
CA LEU A 11 17.93 10.24 10.21
C LEU A 11 18.95 11.36 9.99
N SER A 12 20.22 11.03 10.06
CA SER A 12 21.27 11.91 9.51
C SER A 12 21.10 12.05 7.97
N PRO A 13 21.71 13.09 7.34
CA PRO A 13 21.64 13.25 5.89
C PRO A 13 22.09 12.01 5.11
N GLU A 14 23.13 11.33 5.55
CA GLU A 14 23.67 10.12 4.92
C GLU A 14 22.71 8.92 5.06
N GLU A 15 22.10 8.77 6.23
CA GLU A 15 21.09 7.74 6.49
C GLU A 15 19.83 7.98 5.68
N ARG A 16 19.38 9.23 5.57
CA ARG A 16 18.25 9.62 4.75
C ARG A 16 18.48 9.25 3.30
N GLU A 17 19.61 9.64 2.70
CA GLU A 17 19.96 9.30 1.33
C GLU A 17 19.97 7.78 1.08
N ALA A 18 20.47 7.02 2.07
CA ALA A 18 20.48 5.57 1.99
C ALA A 18 19.07 4.97 2.09
N TYR A 19 18.24 5.47 3.00
CA TYR A 19 16.85 5.10 3.19
C TYR A 19 16.01 5.35 1.92
N GLU A 20 16.11 6.54 1.36
CA GLU A 20 15.40 6.93 0.12
C GLU A 20 15.81 6.05 -1.06
N ARG A 21 17.11 5.80 -1.24
CA ARG A 21 17.59 4.88 -2.29
C ARG A 21 17.02 3.48 -2.15
N ASP A 22 16.96 2.95 -0.92
CA ASP A 22 16.46 1.61 -0.68
C ASP A 22 14.94 1.54 -0.93
N LEU A 23 14.18 2.59 -0.60
CA LEU A 23 12.75 2.69 -0.92
C LEU A 23 12.49 2.80 -2.42
N ILE A 24 13.27 3.62 -3.13
CA ILE A 24 13.19 3.72 -4.59
C ILE A 24 13.48 2.36 -5.22
N SER A 25 14.53 1.69 -4.76
CA SER A 25 14.89 0.34 -5.23
C SER A 25 13.78 -0.69 -4.97
N PHE A 26 13.11 -0.60 -3.82
CA PHE A 26 11.96 -1.43 -3.53
C PHE A 26 10.81 -1.17 -4.51
N CYS A 27 10.44 0.10 -4.68
CA CYS A 27 9.38 0.50 -5.60
C CYS A 27 9.69 0.05 -7.05
N ASP A 28 10.89 0.30 -7.52
CA ASP A 28 11.33 -0.10 -8.86
C ASP A 28 11.20 -1.60 -9.09
N ARG A 29 11.64 -2.41 -8.14
CA ARG A 29 11.53 -3.88 -8.19
C ARG A 29 10.08 -4.35 -8.29
N GLU A 30 9.17 -3.75 -7.52
CA GLU A 30 7.75 -4.10 -7.58
C GLU A 30 7.13 -3.67 -8.91
N LEU A 31 7.48 -2.48 -9.41
CA LEU A 31 6.98 -1.98 -10.69
C LEU A 31 7.52 -2.74 -11.92
N GLU A 32 8.72 -3.33 -11.81
CA GLU A 32 9.26 -4.21 -12.87
C GLU A 32 8.37 -5.44 -13.12
N LEU A 33 7.64 -5.90 -12.10
CA LEU A 33 6.73 -7.04 -12.23
C LEU A 33 5.55 -6.76 -13.15
N LEU A 34 5.18 -5.49 -13.34
CA LEU A 34 4.13 -5.06 -14.27
C LEU A 34 4.52 -5.29 -15.75
N GLY A 35 5.82 -5.42 -16.03
CA GLY A 35 6.32 -5.53 -17.40
C GLY A 35 6.11 -4.25 -18.20
N ASN A 36 5.84 -4.38 -19.51
CA ASN A 36 5.59 -3.20 -20.34
C ASN A 36 4.21 -2.61 -20.04
N ILE A 37 4.21 -1.33 -19.60
CA ILE A 37 3.02 -0.53 -19.32
C ILE A 37 3.04 0.81 -20.07
N GLU A 38 3.92 0.94 -21.07
CA GLU A 38 4.01 2.13 -21.91
C GLU A 38 2.68 2.42 -22.62
N ASP A 39 2.31 3.69 -22.69
CA ASP A 39 1.09 4.21 -23.32
C ASP A 39 -0.24 3.75 -22.72
N LEU A 40 -0.24 3.06 -21.58
CA LEU A 40 -1.47 2.58 -20.95
C LEU A 40 -2.20 3.67 -20.16
N ALA A 41 -3.52 3.53 -20.07
CA ALA A 41 -4.35 4.23 -19.09
C ALA A 41 -4.39 3.39 -17.81
N ILE A 42 -3.76 3.88 -16.74
CA ILE A 42 -3.58 3.14 -15.49
C ILE A 42 -4.37 3.79 -14.35
N LEU A 43 -5.07 2.94 -13.59
CA LEU A 43 -5.63 3.26 -12.28
C LEU A 43 -4.69 2.72 -11.20
N TYR A 44 -4.07 3.61 -10.41
CA TYR A 44 -3.38 3.25 -9.19
C TYR A 44 -4.37 3.33 -8.02
N ALA A 45 -4.72 2.20 -7.41
CA ALA A 45 -5.76 2.12 -6.40
C ALA A 45 -5.19 2.00 -4.99
N GLY A 46 -5.66 2.87 -4.09
CA GLY A 46 -5.30 2.84 -2.67
C GLY A 46 -4.00 3.56 -2.36
N GLY A 47 -3.85 4.80 -2.86
CA GLY A 47 -2.72 5.61 -2.44
C GLY A 47 -2.46 6.84 -3.29
N SER A 48 -1.77 7.79 -2.66
CA SER A 48 -1.34 9.06 -3.26
C SER A 48 0.17 9.29 -3.12
N SER A 49 0.92 8.25 -2.73
CA SER A 49 2.36 8.35 -2.48
C SER A 49 3.14 8.75 -3.74
N PRO A 50 3.88 9.88 -3.71
CA PRO A 50 4.69 10.33 -4.84
C PRO A 50 5.65 9.27 -5.36
N LEU A 51 6.26 8.48 -4.48
CA LEU A 51 7.20 7.43 -4.85
C LEU A 51 6.63 6.45 -5.89
N TRP A 52 5.38 5.98 -5.66
CA TRP A 52 4.71 5.09 -6.60
C TRP A 52 4.23 5.82 -7.84
N LEU A 53 3.72 7.05 -7.69
CA LEU A 53 3.19 7.83 -8.81
C LEU A 53 4.28 8.28 -9.77
N GLU A 54 5.45 8.69 -9.27
CA GLU A 54 6.63 8.99 -10.11
C GLU A 54 7.10 7.74 -10.85
N GLY A 55 7.32 6.64 -10.12
CA GLY A 55 7.80 5.39 -10.72
C GLY A 55 6.87 4.84 -11.80
N LEU A 56 5.55 4.93 -11.60
CA LEU A 56 4.54 4.58 -12.62
C LEU A 56 4.57 5.57 -13.79
N SER A 57 4.56 6.87 -13.51
CA SER A 57 4.57 7.93 -14.52
C SER A 57 5.74 7.80 -15.49
N GLN A 58 6.93 7.50 -14.97
CA GLN A 58 8.15 7.28 -15.79
C GLN A 58 7.97 6.10 -16.76
N ARG A 59 7.37 4.98 -16.28
CA ARG A 59 7.18 3.76 -17.07
C ARG A 59 6.04 3.83 -18.08
N ILE A 60 5.00 4.61 -17.76
CA ILE A 60 3.84 4.84 -18.64
C ILE A 60 4.24 5.71 -19.83
N GLY A 61 5.17 6.66 -19.63
CA GLY A 61 5.60 7.57 -20.67
C GLY A 61 4.58 8.68 -20.97
N ARG A 62 4.91 9.55 -21.94
CA ARG A 62 4.18 10.80 -22.18
C ARG A 62 2.77 10.63 -22.76
N THR A 63 2.51 9.53 -23.39
CA THR A 63 1.25 9.26 -24.14
C THR A 63 0.22 8.48 -23.33
N GLY A 64 0.64 7.81 -22.27
CA GLY A 64 -0.27 7.16 -21.32
C GLY A 64 -0.82 8.14 -20.28
N THR A 65 -1.64 7.62 -19.36
CA THR A 65 -2.25 8.40 -18.29
C THR A 65 -2.27 7.63 -16.99
N LEU A 66 -2.08 8.33 -15.86
CA LEU A 66 -2.13 7.77 -14.53
C LEU A 66 -3.19 8.48 -13.68
N VAL A 67 -4.12 7.71 -13.14
CA VAL A 67 -5.08 8.19 -12.15
C VAL A 67 -4.85 7.44 -10.85
N ALA A 68 -4.58 8.17 -9.77
CA ALA A 68 -4.55 7.61 -8.42
C ALA A 68 -5.91 7.77 -7.75
N LEU A 69 -6.39 6.71 -7.11
CA LEU A 69 -7.62 6.69 -6.31
C LEU A 69 -7.26 6.59 -4.84
N GLU A 70 -7.60 7.61 -4.06
CA GLU A 70 -7.33 7.71 -2.63
C GLU A 70 -8.64 7.97 -1.87
N ALA A 71 -8.89 7.21 -0.81
CA ALA A 71 -10.11 7.35 -0.02
C ALA A 71 -10.06 8.53 0.94
N ASP A 72 -8.88 8.84 1.48
CA ASP A 72 -8.66 9.95 2.40
C ASP A 72 -8.50 11.27 1.65
N THR A 73 -9.40 12.21 1.92
CA THR A 73 -9.39 13.53 1.27
C THR A 73 -8.24 14.43 1.72
N GLU A 74 -7.68 14.22 2.91
CA GLU A 74 -6.51 14.95 3.39
C GLU A 74 -5.27 14.46 2.62
N LEU A 75 -5.10 13.15 2.48
CA LEU A 75 -4.02 12.55 1.70
C LEU A 75 -4.11 12.90 0.22
N VAL A 76 -5.32 13.10 -0.34
CA VAL A 76 -5.51 13.62 -1.70
C VAL A 76 -4.94 15.03 -1.83
N GLY A 77 -5.17 15.89 -0.82
CA GLY A 77 -4.64 17.26 -0.78
C GLY A 77 -3.11 17.27 -0.73
N GLU A 78 -2.56 16.57 0.24
CA GLU A 78 -1.11 16.44 0.43
C GLU A 78 -0.41 15.82 -0.80
N GLY A 79 -0.95 14.74 -1.33
CA GLY A 79 -0.40 14.10 -2.52
C GLY A 79 -0.36 15.03 -3.73
N ARG A 80 -1.39 15.86 -3.93
CA ARG A 80 -1.41 16.85 -5.01
C ARG A 80 -0.34 17.93 -4.83
N GLU A 81 -0.12 18.39 -3.60
CA GLU A 81 0.94 19.36 -3.31
C GLU A 81 2.33 18.76 -3.57
N LEU A 82 2.56 17.53 -3.11
CA LEU A 82 3.83 16.84 -3.34
C LEU A 82 4.12 16.56 -4.82
N LEU A 83 3.08 16.34 -5.63
CA LEU A 83 3.25 16.14 -7.08
C LEU A 83 3.63 17.41 -7.85
N LEU A 84 3.50 18.60 -7.25
CA LEU A 84 3.93 19.86 -7.90
C LEU A 84 5.45 19.90 -8.16
N ASP A 85 6.23 19.27 -7.30
CA ASP A 85 7.69 19.21 -7.37
C ASP A 85 8.21 17.86 -7.89
N ALA A 86 7.29 16.95 -8.28
CA ALA A 86 7.63 15.60 -8.74
C ALA A 86 8.08 15.59 -10.22
N ASP A 87 9.02 14.71 -10.56
CA ASP A 87 9.50 14.51 -11.95
C ASP A 87 8.55 13.56 -12.69
N LEU A 88 7.42 14.09 -13.16
CA LEU A 88 6.37 13.34 -13.84
C LEU A 88 6.58 13.37 -15.35
N VAL A 89 6.54 12.19 -15.99
CA VAL A 89 6.58 12.02 -17.46
C VAL A 89 5.16 11.86 -18.02
N ALA A 90 4.37 10.93 -17.48
CA ALA A 90 2.96 10.83 -17.81
C ALA A 90 2.12 11.85 -17.02
N PRO A 91 0.99 12.32 -17.56
CA PRO A 91 0.02 13.08 -16.78
C PRO A 91 -0.51 12.26 -15.59
N VAL A 92 -0.42 12.81 -14.37
CA VAL A 92 -0.91 12.20 -13.14
C VAL A 92 -2.07 13.01 -12.55
N ARG A 93 -3.11 12.32 -12.10
CA ARG A 93 -4.25 12.93 -11.42
C ARG A 93 -4.62 12.11 -10.20
N ILE A 94 -4.72 12.74 -9.02
CA ILE A 94 -5.23 12.11 -7.80
C ILE A 94 -6.72 12.45 -7.65
N VAL A 95 -7.54 11.42 -7.43
CA VAL A 95 -9.00 11.49 -7.29
C VAL A 95 -9.40 10.92 -5.94
N ALA A 96 -10.19 11.68 -5.18
CA ALA A 96 -10.81 11.16 -3.97
C ALA A 96 -11.91 10.15 -4.32
N GLY A 97 -11.89 8.97 -3.68
CA GLY A 97 -12.93 7.97 -3.90
C GLY A 97 -12.65 6.63 -3.23
N ASP A 98 -13.71 5.86 -3.10
CA ASP A 98 -13.72 4.55 -2.45
C ASP A 98 -13.46 3.44 -3.49
N VAL A 99 -12.50 2.56 -3.23
CA VAL A 99 -12.17 1.42 -4.09
C VAL A 99 -13.34 0.47 -4.29
N PHE A 100 -14.25 0.38 -3.33
CA PHE A 100 -15.48 -0.40 -3.45
C PHE A 100 -16.51 0.22 -4.40
N ARG A 101 -16.36 1.49 -4.72
CA ARG A 101 -17.22 2.23 -5.66
C ARG A 101 -16.38 3.31 -6.39
N PRO A 102 -15.42 2.89 -7.21
CA PRO A 102 -14.56 3.83 -7.91
C PRO A 102 -15.38 4.78 -8.80
N PRO A 103 -15.12 6.11 -8.76
CA PRO A 103 -15.93 7.11 -9.45
C PRO A 103 -15.55 7.22 -10.94
N PHE A 104 -15.45 6.11 -11.62
CA PHE A 104 -15.07 6.05 -13.04
C PHE A 104 -16.08 5.26 -13.86
N GLU A 105 -16.14 5.58 -15.15
CA GLU A 105 -16.92 4.82 -16.10
C GLU A 105 -16.34 3.41 -16.32
N ARG A 106 -17.20 2.49 -16.75
CA ARG A 106 -16.77 1.13 -17.10
C ARG A 106 -15.77 1.15 -18.26
N ASN A 107 -14.85 0.20 -18.26
CA ASN A 107 -13.87 0.02 -19.34
C ASN A 107 -13.01 1.27 -19.61
N THR A 108 -12.66 2.04 -18.57
CA THR A 108 -11.88 3.26 -18.70
C THR A 108 -10.38 2.97 -18.80
N PHE A 109 -9.90 2.00 -17.99
CA PHE A 109 -8.46 1.77 -17.84
C PHE A 109 -8.01 0.45 -18.49
N ASP A 110 -6.72 0.39 -18.84
CA ASP A 110 -6.06 -0.79 -19.37
C ASP A 110 -5.52 -1.69 -18.25
N LEU A 111 -5.14 -1.07 -17.13
CA LEU A 111 -4.56 -1.71 -15.95
C LEU A 111 -5.05 -1.01 -14.68
N ALA A 112 -5.47 -1.79 -13.66
CA ALA A 112 -5.48 -1.34 -12.30
C ALA A 112 -4.29 -1.94 -11.57
N TYR A 113 -3.56 -1.11 -10.82
CA TYR A 113 -2.48 -1.53 -9.94
C TYR A 113 -2.72 -1.05 -8.52
N SER A 114 -2.40 -1.87 -7.54
CA SER A 114 -2.41 -1.50 -6.13
C SER A 114 -1.16 -2.02 -5.43
N ALA A 115 -0.64 -1.23 -4.51
CA ALA A 115 0.49 -1.60 -3.65
C ALA A 115 0.11 -1.37 -2.19
N GLY A 116 -0.06 -2.44 -1.41
CA GLY A 116 -0.41 -2.37 0.00
C GLY A 116 -1.88 -1.99 0.27
N LEU A 117 -2.79 -2.21 -0.67
CA LEU A 117 -4.20 -1.84 -0.51
C LEU A 117 -5.01 -2.89 0.25
N PHE A 118 -4.87 -4.17 -0.14
CA PHE A 118 -5.83 -5.18 0.31
C PHE A 118 -5.73 -5.46 1.80
N HIS A 119 -4.52 -5.49 2.39
CA HIS A 119 -4.38 -5.74 3.82
C HIS A 119 -5.01 -4.65 4.71
N GLU A 120 -5.17 -3.43 4.18
CA GLU A 120 -5.81 -2.30 4.88
C GLU A 120 -7.32 -2.20 4.66
N LEU A 121 -7.91 -3.01 3.76
CA LEU A 121 -9.35 -2.95 3.49
C LEU A 121 -10.18 -3.32 4.71
N ASP A 122 -11.08 -2.43 5.11
CA ASP A 122 -12.13 -2.74 6.09
C ASP A 122 -13.20 -3.63 5.45
N VAL A 123 -13.26 -4.87 5.91
CA VAL A 123 -14.16 -5.91 5.37
C VAL A 123 -15.40 -6.17 6.21
N ARG A 124 -15.76 -5.26 7.16
CA ARG A 124 -16.96 -5.39 7.99
C ARG A 124 -18.25 -5.46 7.19
N GLU A 125 -18.38 -4.57 6.23
CA GLU A 125 -19.62 -4.39 5.45
C GLU A 125 -19.51 -4.94 4.02
N ARG A 126 -18.30 -5.05 3.52
CA ARG A 126 -18.01 -5.47 2.14
C ARG A 126 -16.74 -6.31 2.11
N SER A 127 -16.74 -7.39 1.37
CA SER A 127 -15.59 -8.27 1.25
C SER A 127 -14.53 -7.74 0.27
N ALA A 128 -13.31 -8.27 0.34
CA ALA A 128 -12.23 -7.96 -0.58
C ALA A 128 -12.59 -8.31 -2.04
N GLU A 129 -13.44 -9.34 -2.24
CA GLU A 129 -13.97 -9.71 -3.57
C GLU A 129 -14.80 -8.58 -4.17
N VAL A 130 -15.55 -7.82 -3.35
CA VAL A 130 -16.32 -6.66 -3.83
C VAL A 130 -15.40 -5.55 -4.30
N ALA A 131 -14.29 -5.29 -3.58
CA ALA A 131 -13.29 -4.32 -4.01
C ALA A 131 -12.64 -4.73 -5.35
N LEU A 132 -12.21 -5.99 -5.45
CA LEU A 132 -11.61 -6.52 -6.68
C LEU A 132 -12.59 -6.48 -7.86
N ALA A 133 -13.86 -6.84 -7.63
CA ALA A 133 -14.92 -6.77 -8.65
C ALA A 133 -15.22 -5.32 -9.08
N ALA A 134 -15.19 -4.38 -8.14
CA ALA A 134 -15.36 -2.96 -8.45
C ALA A 134 -14.20 -2.42 -9.30
N LEU A 135 -12.97 -2.78 -8.99
CA LEU A 135 -11.81 -2.49 -9.84
C LEU A 135 -11.97 -3.13 -11.22
N ALA A 136 -12.36 -4.41 -11.29
CA ALA A 136 -12.58 -5.09 -12.58
C ALA A 136 -13.62 -4.38 -13.45
N SER A 137 -14.63 -3.77 -12.85
CA SER A 137 -15.69 -3.08 -13.60
C SER A 137 -15.20 -1.85 -14.38
N VAL A 138 -14.14 -1.20 -13.95
CA VAL A 138 -13.57 -0.01 -14.61
C VAL A 138 -12.42 -0.34 -15.56
N ILE A 139 -11.99 -1.60 -15.58
CA ILE A 139 -10.94 -2.10 -16.49
C ILE A 139 -11.59 -2.62 -17.78
N ARG A 140 -10.95 -2.37 -18.92
CA ARG A 140 -11.37 -2.86 -20.24
C ARG A 140 -11.33 -4.39 -20.28
N THR A 141 -12.22 -4.99 -21.06
CA THR A 141 -12.16 -6.41 -21.36
C THR A 141 -10.77 -6.81 -21.88
N GLY A 142 -10.15 -7.82 -21.29
CA GLY A 142 -8.79 -8.24 -21.58
C GLY A 142 -7.69 -7.38 -20.92
N GLY A 143 -8.07 -6.27 -20.26
CA GLY A 143 -7.18 -5.48 -19.43
C GLY A 143 -6.75 -6.25 -18.18
N ARG A 144 -5.87 -5.67 -17.39
CA ARG A 144 -5.21 -6.36 -16.27
C ARG A 144 -5.55 -5.73 -14.93
N ILE A 145 -5.57 -6.55 -13.88
CA ILE A 145 -5.48 -6.09 -12.50
C ILE A 145 -4.25 -6.73 -11.90
N ALA A 146 -3.40 -5.90 -11.29
CA ALA A 146 -2.19 -6.34 -10.60
C ALA A 146 -2.20 -5.77 -9.17
N THR A 147 -1.79 -6.59 -8.22
CA THR A 147 -1.73 -6.27 -6.80
C THR A 147 -0.38 -6.70 -6.26
N SER A 148 0.34 -5.77 -5.62
CA SER A 148 1.46 -6.10 -4.73
C SER A 148 1.00 -5.86 -3.31
N ASP A 149 0.98 -6.88 -2.47
CA ASP A 149 0.50 -6.74 -1.10
C ASP A 149 1.34 -7.54 -0.11
N PHE A 150 1.26 -7.17 1.16
CA PHE A 150 1.97 -7.85 2.23
C PHE A 150 1.32 -9.20 2.55
N VAL A 151 2.16 -10.18 2.88
CA VAL A 151 1.74 -11.53 3.25
C VAL A 151 2.49 -12.00 4.51
N ASP A 152 1.99 -13.03 5.18
CA ASP A 152 2.48 -13.51 6.47
C ASP A 152 3.86 -14.22 6.43
N SER A 153 4.46 -14.33 5.25
CA SER A 153 5.86 -14.78 5.08
C SER A 153 6.85 -13.68 5.49
N VAL A 154 6.72 -13.19 6.72
CA VAL A 154 7.46 -12.04 7.26
C VAL A 154 8.14 -12.44 8.58
N PRO A 155 9.21 -11.71 9.02
CA PRO A 155 9.73 -11.86 10.37
C PRO A 155 8.65 -11.58 11.43
N ALA A 156 8.75 -12.26 12.56
CA ALA A 156 7.75 -12.20 13.63
C ALA A 156 7.48 -10.78 14.16
N VAL A 157 8.50 -9.90 14.10
CA VAL A 157 8.37 -8.49 14.50
C VAL A 157 7.40 -7.74 13.60
N GLN A 158 7.52 -7.92 12.27
CA GLN A 158 6.63 -7.29 11.29
C GLN A 158 5.19 -7.83 11.40
N LEU A 159 5.05 -9.13 11.60
CA LEU A 159 3.72 -9.74 11.80
C LEU A 159 3.03 -9.19 13.05
N GLU A 160 3.78 -9.02 14.15
CA GLU A 160 3.24 -8.45 15.38
C GLU A 160 2.85 -6.98 15.23
N ASP A 161 3.62 -6.20 14.45
CA ASP A 161 3.29 -4.81 14.13
C ASP A 161 1.95 -4.73 13.38
N GLU A 162 1.80 -5.49 12.32
CA GLU A 162 0.55 -5.57 11.56
C GLU A 162 -0.65 -6.02 12.41
N GLU A 163 -0.45 -6.99 13.29
CA GLU A 163 -1.51 -7.42 14.22
C GLU A 163 -1.88 -6.33 15.22
N LEU A 164 -0.90 -5.54 15.67
CA LEU A 164 -1.13 -4.41 16.56
C LEU A 164 -1.93 -3.29 15.87
N GLN A 165 -1.59 -2.96 14.62
CA GLN A 165 -2.34 -1.99 13.81
C GLN A 165 -3.78 -2.44 13.57
N ARG A 166 -3.99 -3.73 13.26
CA ARG A 166 -5.34 -4.30 13.12
C ARG A 166 -6.15 -4.22 14.40
N GLU A 167 -5.54 -4.51 15.56
CA GLU A 167 -6.22 -4.40 16.85
C GLU A 167 -6.55 -2.94 17.18
N LEU A 168 -5.64 -2.01 16.91
CA LEU A 168 -5.86 -0.59 17.07
C LEU A 168 -7.04 -0.10 16.21
N ALA A 169 -7.06 -0.42 14.93
CA ALA A 169 -8.17 -0.07 14.03
C ALA A 169 -9.51 -0.62 14.53
N ARG A 170 -9.52 -1.87 15.03
CA ARG A 170 -10.72 -2.48 15.60
C ARG A 170 -11.22 -1.74 16.85
N GLU A 171 -10.34 -1.41 17.76
CA GLU A 171 -10.71 -0.71 19.01
C GLU A 171 -11.17 0.74 18.76
N LEU A 172 -10.60 1.42 17.77
CA LEU A 172 -10.91 2.82 17.45
C LEU A 172 -12.22 2.98 16.69
N SER A 173 -12.41 2.19 15.66
CA SER A 173 -13.51 2.36 14.69
C SER A 173 -14.37 1.10 14.54
N GLY A 174 -14.02 -0.01 15.21
CA GLY A 174 -14.60 -1.32 14.99
C GLY A 174 -14.20 -1.91 13.63
N ALA A 175 -13.17 -1.39 12.96
CA ALA A 175 -12.74 -1.89 11.67
C ALA A 175 -12.31 -3.37 11.73
N GLU A 176 -12.64 -4.10 10.69
CA GLU A 176 -12.22 -5.48 10.51
C GLU A 176 -11.38 -5.54 9.23
N LEU A 177 -10.05 -5.31 9.40
CA LEU A 177 -9.15 -5.27 8.25
C LEU A 177 -8.97 -6.66 7.65
N TYR A 178 -8.90 -6.73 6.31
CA TYR A 178 -8.54 -7.95 5.60
C TYR A 178 -7.22 -8.49 6.13
N GLY A 179 -6.24 -7.62 6.41
CA GLY A 179 -4.97 -7.91 7.07
C GLY A 179 -4.06 -8.80 6.24
N ILE A 180 -2.83 -8.96 6.72
CA ILE A 180 -1.90 -9.90 6.11
C ILE A 180 -2.30 -11.35 6.43
N GLY A 181 -2.00 -12.25 5.52
CA GLY A 181 -2.32 -13.67 5.64
C GLY A 181 -1.50 -14.50 4.68
N PRO A 182 -1.76 -15.82 4.59
CA PRO A 182 -1.00 -16.69 3.69
C PRO A 182 -1.14 -16.25 2.23
N PRO A 183 -0.06 -16.35 1.43
CA PRO A 183 -0.07 -15.95 0.02
C PRO A 183 -1.24 -16.50 -0.78
N GLU A 184 -1.64 -17.73 -0.49
CA GLU A 184 -2.72 -18.44 -1.17
C GLU A 184 -4.07 -17.73 -1.04
N ARG A 185 -4.28 -16.96 0.03
CA ARG A 185 -5.52 -16.20 0.24
C ARG A 185 -5.69 -15.10 -0.80
N LEU A 186 -4.62 -14.34 -1.08
CA LEU A 186 -4.65 -13.27 -2.08
C LEU A 186 -4.69 -13.85 -3.50
N VAL A 187 -3.99 -14.96 -3.77
CA VAL A 187 -4.06 -15.67 -5.05
C VAL A 187 -5.48 -16.15 -5.32
N ALA A 188 -6.11 -16.85 -4.35
CA ALA A 188 -7.47 -17.35 -4.49
C ALA A 188 -8.50 -16.23 -4.72
N LEU A 189 -8.32 -15.07 -4.07
CA LEU A 189 -9.13 -13.89 -4.31
C LEU A 189 -9.10 -13.46 -5.79
N HIS A 190 -7.91 -13.44 -6.41
CA HIS A 190 -7.76 -13.08 -7.81
C HIS A 190 -8.27 -14.17 -8.75
N GLU A 191 -8.00 -15.43 -8.46
CA GLU A 191 -8.47 -16.59 -9.27
C GLU A 191 -10.00 -16.70 -9.32
N ALA A 192 -10.69 -16.22 -8.27
CA ALA A 192 -12.15 -16.23 -8.23
C ALA A 192 -12.80 -15.26 -9.24
N LEU A 193 -12.09 -14.23 -9.71
CA LEU A 193 -12.63 -13.13 -10.50
C LEU A 193 -11.90 -12.87 -11.82
N LEU A 194 -10.67 -13.31 -11.95
CA LEU A 194 -9.80 -13.01 -13.08
C LEU A 194 -9.35 -14.28 -13.79
N GLU A 195 -9.04 -14.15 -15.07
CA GLU A 195 -8.44 -15.21 -15.88
C GLU A 195 -6.92 -15.06 -15.96
N TYR A 196 -6.23 -16.18 -16.25
CA TYR A 196 -4.77 -16.21 -16.47
C TYR A 196 -3.98 -15.62 -15.29
N VAL A 197 -4.39 -15.95 -14.07
CA VAL A 197 -3.74 -15.45 -12.86
C VAL A 197 -2.32 -15.99 -12.78
N ARG A 198 -1.38 -15.08 -12.53
CA ARG A 198 0.02 -15.39 -12.22
C ARG A 198 0.46 -14.64 -10.99
N TRP A 199 1.40 -15.18 -10.26
CA TRP A 199 1.86 -14.57 -9.04
C TRP A 199 3.36 -14.77 -8.80
N ARG A 200 3.93 -13.93 -7.98
CA ARG A 200 5.32 -14.00 -7.55
C ARG A 200 5.46 -13.49 -6.12
N LEU A 201 6.08 -14.31 -5.28
CA LEU A 201 6.46 -13.90 -3.93
C LEU A 201 7.85 -13.24 -3.97
N SER A 202 7.95 -12.02 -3.45
CA SER A 202 9.19 -11.30 -3.22
C SER A 202 9.58 -11.41 -1.75
N PRO A 203 10.86 -11.67 -1.43
CA PRO A 203 11.31 -11.74 -0.04
C PRO A 203 11.25 -10.34 0.63
N PRO A 204 11.33 -10.28 1.97
CA PRO A 204 11.48 -9.02 2.68
C PRO A 204 12.60 -8.17 2.09
N HIS A 205 12.36 -6.88 1.94
CA HIS A 205 13.32 -5.94 1.37
C HIS A 205 14.01 -5.15 2.48
N PRO A 206 15.34 -5.27 2.62
CA PRO A 206 16.05 -4.48 3.60
C PRO A 206 16.04 -3.00 3.19
N VAL A 207 15.58 -2.15 4.10
CA VAL A 207 15.64 -0.70 3.98
C VAL A 207 16.47 -0.21 5.16
N ARG A 208 17.61 0.39 4.87
CA ARG A 208 18.53 0.89 5.91
C ARG A 208 17.85 1.93 6.76
N SER A 209 18.09 1.88 8.05
CA SER A 209 17.54 2.81 9.06
C SER A 209 16.00 2.83 9.14
N LEU A 210 15.31 1.83 8.57
CA LEU A 210 13.85 1.71 8.71
C LEU A 210 13.43 1.52 10.17
N ASP A 211 14.21 0.77 10.93
CA ASP A 211 14.05 0.62 12.38
C ASP A 211 14.06 1.96 13.13
N LYS A 212 14.97 2.88 12.76
CA LYS A 212 15.00 4.23 13.35
C LYS A 212 13.76 5.03 13.01
N VAL A 213 13.30 4.93 11.77
CA VAL A 213 12.06 5.61 11.31
C VAL A 213 10.86 5.10 12.09
N VAL A 214 10.68 3.78 12.16
CA VAL A 214 9.58 3.16 12.93
C VAL A 214 9.68 3.48 14.43
N LEU A 215 10.89 3.50 14.99
CA LEU A 215 11.09 3.83 16.40
C LEU A 215 10.95 5.32 16.73
N ALA A 216 11.00 6.20 15.73
CA ALA A 216 10.77 7.63 15.93
C ALA A 216 9.27 7.99 15.96
N GLU A 217 8.40 7.10 15.51
CA GLU A 217 6.96 7.30 15.64
C GLU A 217 6.57 7.41 17.11
N GLU A 218 5.90 8.50 17.46
CA GLU A 218 5.34 8.67 18.80
C GLU A 218 4.20 7.67 19.04
N GLU A 219 3.85 7.47 20.31
CA GLU A 219 2.63 6.69 20.65
C GLU A 219 1.45 7.32 19.88
N PRO A 220 0.65 6.53 19.13
CA PRO A 220 -0.47 7.07 18.37
C PRO A 220 -1.42 7.87 19.28
N GLU A 221 -1.69 9.11 18.92
CA GLU A 221 -2.59 9.99 19.70
C GLU A 221 -3.99 9.38 19.84
N GLU A 222 -4.39 8.58 18.87
CA GLU A 222 -5.63 7.81 18.85
C GLU A 222 -5.79 6.89 20.05
N LEU A 223 -4.69 6.38 20.60
CA LEU A 223 -4.74 5.55 21.82
C LEU A 223 -5.37 6.29 22.99
N GLN A 224 -5.30 7.62 23.03
CA GLN A 224 -5.91 8.43 24.08
C GLN A 224 -7.44 8.39 24.02
N ARG A 225 -8.04 8.08 22.89
CA ARG A 225 -9.49 7.98 22.68
C ARG A 225 -10.06 6.65 23.14
N LEU A 226 -9.20 5.66 23.44
CA LEU A 226 -9.62 4.31 23.81
C LEU A 226 -10.04 4.21 25.30
N PRO A 227 -10.91 3.24 25.63
CA PRO A 227 -11.18 2.86 27.00
C PRO A 227 -9.89 2.46 27.74
N VAL A 228 -9.79 2.82 29.03
CA VAL A 228 -8.56 2.65 29.83
C VAL A 228 -7.96 1.23 29.74
N GLY A 229 -8.79 0.19 29.71
CA GLY A 229 -8.33 -1.20 29.64
C GLY A 229 -7.68 -1.53 28.28
N ALA A 230 -8.32 -1.16 27.18
CA ALA A 230 -7.81 -1.36 25.84
C ALA A 230 -6.52 -0.54 25.60
N ARG A 231 -6.56 0.73 25.99
CA ARG A 231 -5.39 1.62 25.92
C ARG A 231 -4.18 1.03 26.61
N ARG A 232 -4.32 0.59 27.89
CA ARG A 232 -3.21 0.00 28.65
C ARG A 232 -2.64 -1.22 27.93
N ARG A 233 -3.49 -2.15 27.48
CA ARG A 233 -3.06 -3.37 26.78
C ARG A 233 -2.30 -3.06 25.49
N LEU A 234 -2.81 -2.15 24.67
CA LEU A 234 -2.17 -1.77 23.40
C LEU A 234 -0.84 -1.03 23.65
N LEU A 235 -0.77 -0.14 24.63
CA LEU A 235 0.49 0.53 25.01
C LEU A 235 1.56 -0.45 25.51
N GLU A 236 1.17 -1.44 26.33
CA GLU A 236 2.12 -2.47 26.79
C GLU A 236 2.66 -3.28 25.62
N ARG A 237 1.80 -3.67 24.67
CA ARG A 237 2.22 -4.38 23.46
C ARG A 237 3.09 -3.52 22.53
N HIS A 238 2.71 -2.27 22.31
CA HIS A 238 3.49 -1.33 21.51
C HIS A 238 4.90 -1.14 22.07
N ARG A 239 5.05 -0.98 23.39
CA ARG A 239 6.35 -0.86 24.03
C ARG A 239 7.19 -2.13 23.89
N ALA A 240 6.58 -3.29 24.12
CA ALA A 240 7.28 -4.58 23.93
C ALA A 240 7.74 -4.77 22.48
N LEU A 241 6.90 -4.41 21.51
CA LEU A 241 7.26 -4.45 20.08
C LEU A 241 8.45 -3.52 19.79
N ARG A 242 8.46 -2.29 20.29
CA ARG A 242 9.55 -1.34 20.11
C ARG A 242 10.88 -1.86 20.69
N GLU A 243 10.86 -2.48 21.87
CA GLU A 243 12.03 -3.14 22.46
C GLU A 243 12.54 -4.26 21.54
N ARG A 244 11.65 -5.04 20.94
CA ARG A 244 12.01 -6.07 19.98
C ARG A 244 12.62 -5.49 18.71
N ILE A 245 12.03 -4.44 18.14
CA ILE A 245 12.55 -3.74 16.95
C ILE A 245 14.00 -3.27 17.20
N GLN A 246 14.28 -2.72 18.38
CA GLN A 246 15.65 -2.29 18.76
C GLN A 246 16.67 -3.44 18.75
N HIS A 247 16.26 -4.66 19.04
CA HIS A 247 17.15 -5.82 19.14
C HIS A 247 17.18 -6.67 17.87
N GLU A 248 16.05 -6.84 17.21
CA GLU A 248 15.89 -7.73 16.06
C GLU A 248 16.00 -6.98 14.72
N GLY A 249 15.90 -5.64 14.75
CA GLY A 249 15.80 -4.81 13.57
C GLY A 249 14.38 -4.82 12.95
N TYR A 250 14.22 -4.06 11.87
CA TYR A 250 12.96 -3.96 11.13
C TYR A 250 13.23 -3.88 9.63
N THR A 251 12.46 -4.62 8.83
CA THR A 251 12.56 -4.62 7.36
C THR A 251 11.17 -4.45 6.77
N ARG A 252 11.08 -4.11 5.49
CA ARG A 252 9.80 -4.19 4.81
C ARG A 252 9.36 -5.65 4.67
N PRO A 253 8.06 -5.93 4.87
CA PRO A 253 7.52 -7.29 4.72
C PRO A 253 7.78 -7.91 3.35
N ALA A 254 7.64 -9.22 3.26
CA ALA A 254 7.52 -9.90 1.98
C ALA A 254 6.26 -9.41 1.25
N THR A 255 6.37 -9.26 -0.06
CA THR A 255 5.24 -8.86 -0.91
C THR A 255 4.86 -9.99 -1.85
N LEU A 256 3.57 -10.17 -2.06
CA LEU A 256 3.03 -11.04 -3.08
C LEU A 256 2.48 -10.20 -4.22
N TYR A 257 3.12 -10.29 -5.37
CA TYR A 257 2.57 -9.79 -6.62
C TYR A 257 1.60 -10.81 -7.20
N VAL A 258 0.38 -10.39 -7.50
CA VAL A 258 -0.63 -11.19 -8.20
C VAL A 258 -1.19 -10.39 -9.36
N GLU A 259 -1.28 -10.97 -10.54
CA GLU A 259 -1.87 -10.34 -11.72
C GLU A 259 -2.83 -11.29 -12.42
N GLY A 260 -3.94 -10.78 -12.92
CA GLY A 260 -4.87 -11.51 -13.77
C GLY A 260 -5.55 -10.61 -14.80
N ARG A 261 -6.28 -11.20 -15.73
CA ARG A 261 -7.00 -10.50 -16.79
C ARG A 261 -8.49 -10.46 -16.50
N VAL A 262 -9.09 -9.32 -16.80
CA VAL A 262 -10.55 -9.16 -16.74
C VAL A 262 -11.18 -9.87 -17.91
N SER A 263 -12.04 -10.85 -17.62
CA SER A 263 -12.83 -11.58 -18.64
C SER A 263 -13.97 -10.74 -19.20
N ARG A 264 -14.60 -11.26 -20.26
CA ARG A 264 -15.78 -10.63 -20.89
C ARG A 264 -17.04 -10.76 -20.05
#